data_71b6d30ef0cf2800b942cfb1b57536b2
#
_entry.id   71b6d30ef0cf2800b942cfb1b57536b2
#
_cell.length_a   1.000
_cell.length_b   1.000
_cell.length_c   1.000
_cell.angle_alpha   90.00
_cell.angle_beta   90.00
_cell.angle_gamma   90.00
#
_symmetry.space_group_name_H-M   'P 1'
#
loop_
_entity.id
_entity.type
_entity.pdbx_description
1 polymer ?
#
loop_
_entity_poly.entity_id
_entity_poly.type
_entity_poly.pdbx_seq_one_letter_code
_entity_poly.pdbx_strand_id
1 'polypeptide(L)'
;LAWPKWHRLTLWASVLSCLPFVAHFVFYGDLFSSLWLAFILFMVIAYSAKGLRFKEVPVLDSITSSSHFVGPMIFALAFAGVEMTEPKLLSMIVAFALWGMASHAFGAVQDVRADREADISSVATAIGARATVRFAFIAYLAAGLVLLPAGGLESIAALAAVPYLFIVAKFWNIIDESCEEANRGWRRFIWLNFFAGFVITMLLIYAAIAH
;
A
#
# COMPACT_ATOMS: atom_id res chain seq x y z
N LEU A 1 -8.46 -19.97 15.82
CA LEU A 1 -9.20 -19.99 14.54
C LEU A 1 -10.69 -19.89 14.82
N ALA A 2 -11.39 -18.93 14.17
CA ALA A 2 -12.84 -18.78 14.34
C ALA A 2 -13.58 -19.99 13.72
N TRP A 3 -14.75 -20.32 14.26
CA TRP A 3 -15.56 -21.40 13.73
C TRP A 3 -16.02 -21.14 12.30
N PRO A 4 -16.13 -22.14 11.40
CA PRO A 4 -16.48 -21.93 9.98
C PRO A 4 -17.78 -21.14 9.74
N LYS A 5 -18.76 -21.24 10.67
CA LYS A 5 -20.00 -20.46 10.60
C LYS A 5 -19.76 -18.95 10.71
N TRP A 6 -18.77 -18.53 11.49
CA TRP A 6 -18.43 -17.11 11.64
C TRP A 6 -17.76 -16.55 10.39
N HIS A 7 -16.98 -17.36 9.66
CA HIS A 7 -16.39 -16.92 8.39
C HIS A 7 -17.46 -16.51 7.38
N ARG A 8 -18.53 -17.31 7.24
CA ARG A 8 -19.64 -16.99 6.34
C ARG A 8 -20.40 -15.75 6.80
N LEU A 9 -20.70 -15.67 8.11
CA LEU A 9 -21.40 -14.51 8.66
C LEU A 9 -20.60 -13.21 8.44
N THR A 10 -19.29 -13.24 8.75
CA THR A 10 -18.40 -12.08 8.54
C THR A 10 -18.36 -11.69 7.07
N LEU A 11 -18.22 -12.66 6.16
CA LEU A 11 -18.21 -12.40 4.73
C LEU A 11 -19.50 -11.72 4.28
N TRP A 12 -20.66 -12.27 4.62
CA TRP A 12 -21.94 -11.68 4.24
C TRP A 12 -22.18 -10.33 4.89
N ALA A 13 -21.82 -10.16 6.16
CA ALA A 13 -21.92 -8.87 6.83
C ALA A 13 -21.04 -7.81 6.12
N SER A 14 -19.81 -8.15 5.73
CA SER A 14 -18.93 -7.26 4.99
C SER A 14 -19.51 -6.90 3.62
N VAL A 15 -19.97 -7.88 2.85
CA VAL A 15 -20.59 -7.64 1.54
C VAL A 15 -21.82 -6.75 1.67
N LEU A 16 -22.76 -7.11 2.55
CA LEU A 16 -24.01 -6.38 2.73
C LEU A 16 -23.79 -4.95 3.23
N SER A 17 -22.80 -4.73 4.12
CA SER A 17 -22.47 -3.39 4.61
C SER A 17 -21.81 -2.51 3.52
N CYS A 18 -21.09 -3.10 2.56
CA CYS A 18 -20.50 -2.36 1.45
C CYS A 18 -21.48 -2.03 0.32
N LEU A 19 -22.52 -2.86 0.11
CA LEU A 19 -23.47 -2.70 -1.02
C LEU A 19 -24.09 -1.31 -1.12
N PRO A 20 -24.59 -0.66 -0.05
CA PRO A 20 -25.17 0.69 -0.17
C PRO A 20 -24.17 1.72 -0.68
N PHE A 21 -22.92 1.63 -0.27
CA PHE A 21 -21.86 2.55 -0.72
C PHE A 21 -21.50 2.28 -2.19
N VAL A 22 -21.33 1.02 -2.57
CA VAL A 22 -21.07 0.66 -3.98
C VAL A 22 -22.22 1.12 -4.87
N ALA A 23 -23.48 0.89 -4.48
CA ALA A 23 -24.64 1.35 -5.22
C ALA A 23 -24.65 2.88 -5.35
N HIS A 24 -24.36 3.61 -4.27
CA HIS A 24 -24.26 5.07 -4.29
C HIS A 24 -23.19 5.54 -5.28
N PHE A 25 -21.99 4.98 -5.21
CA PHE A 25 -20.88 5.39 -6.09
C PHE A 25 -21.14 5.06 -7.57
N VAL A 26 -21.77 3.93 -7.85
CA VAL A 26 -22.16 3.59 -9.25
C VAL A 26 -23.28 4.48 -9.75
N PHE A 27 -24.25 4.85 -8.89
CA PHE A 27 -25.39 5.67 -9.28
C PHE A 27 -24.99 7.15 -9.55
N TYR A 28 -24.08 7.70 -8.73
CA TYR A 28 -23.67 9.10 -8.83
C TYR A 28 -22.34 9.29 -9.59
N GLY A 29 -21.58 8.22 -9.82
CA GLY A 29 -20.33 8.25 -10.58
C GLY A 29 -20.55 8.18 -12.08
N ASP A 30 -19.50 8.47 -12.82
CA ASP A 30 -19.42 8.27 -14.27
C ASP A 30 -18.85 6.87 -14.61
N LEU A 31 -18.71 6.58 -15.90
CA LEU A 31 -18.14 5.31 -16.35
C LEU A 31 -16.69 5.14 -15.88
N PHE A 32 -15.90 6.21 -15.89
CA PHE A 32 -14.47 6.13 -15.53
C PHE A 32 -14.29 5.83 -14.05
N SER A 33 -14.98 6.52 -13.15
CA SER A 33 -14.98 6.24 -11.72
C SER A 33 -15.54 4.85 -11.39
N SER A 34 -16.59 4.41 -12.10
CA SER A 34 -17.17 3.07 -11.94
C SER A 34 -16.19 1.96 -12.34
N LEU A 35 -15.41 2.16 -13.40
CA LEU A 35 -14.35 1.21 -13.80
C LEU A 35 -13.23 1.13 -12.76
N TRP A 36 -12.82 2.26 -12.18
CA TRP A 36 -11.85 2.28 -11.09
C TRP A 36 -12.38 1.58 -9.84
N LEU A 37 -13.64 1.81 -9.47
CA LEU A 37 -14.29 1.10 -8.37
C LEU A 37 -14.29 -0.41 -8.60
N ALA A 38 -14.69 -0.86 -9.81
CA ALA A 38 -14.68 -2.27 -10.17
C ALA A 38 -13.27 -2.87 -10.10
N PHE A 39 -12.25 -2.15 -10.59
CA PHE A 39 -10.86 -2.58 -10.50
C PHE A 39 -10.39 -2.74 -9.07
N ILE A 40 -10.69 -1.78 -8.18
CA ILE A 40 -10.30 -1.86 -6.77
C ILE A 40 -10.99 -3.03 -6.08
N LEU A 41 -12.28 -3.21 -6.28
CA LEU A 41 -13.03 -4.34 -5.73
C LEU A 41 -12.48 -5.67 -6.22
N PHE A 42 -12.12 -5.74 -7.52
CA PHE A 42 -11.43 -6.91 -8.07
C PHE A 42 -10.10 -7.17 -7.35
N MET A 43 -9.25 -6.15 -7.13
CA MET A 43 -7.96 -6.32 -6.43
C MET A 43 -8.14 -6.79 -4.99
N VAL A 44 -9.16 -6.29 -4.28
CA VAL A 44 -9.51 -6.75 -2.93
C VAL A 44 -9.90 -8.24 -2.92
N ILE A 45 -10.70 -8.65 -3.88
CA ILE A 45 -11.12 -10.06 -4.01
C ILE A 45 -9.93 -10.93 -4.42
N ALA A 46 -9.18 -10.53 -5.46
CA ALA A 46 -8.07 -11.27 -6.02
C ALA A 46 -6.92 -11.48 -5.02
N TYR A 47 -6.76 -10.56 -4.08
CA TYR A 47 -5.74 -10.69 -3.03
C TYR A 47 -5.84 -12.00 -2.25
N SER A 48 -7.05 -12.46 -1.90
CA SER A 48 -7.24 -13.64 -1.06
C SER A 48 -8.13 -14.73 -1.65
N ALA A 49 -8.85 -14.47 -2.77
CA ALA A 49 -9.80 -15.43 -3.34
C ALA A 49 -9.09 -16.71 -3.82
N LYS A 50 -9.70 -17.86 -3.52
CA LYS A 50 -9.21 -19.17 -3.99
C LYS A 50 -9.11 -19.17 -5.53
N GLY A 51 -7.96 -19.55 -6.03
CA GLY A 51 -7.65 -19.61 -7.47
C GLY A 51 -6.94 -18.36 -8.02
N LEU A 52 -7.02 -17.22 -7.33
CA LEU A 52 -6.24 -16.00 -7.66
C LEU A 52 -5.09 -15.83 -6.66
N ARG A 53 -5.39 -15.62 -5.38
CA ARG A 53 -4.44 -15.50 -4.25
C ARG A 53 -3.21 -14.64 -4.58
N PHE A 54 -3.42 -13.44 -5.10
CA PHE A 54 -2.34 -12.53 -5.51
C PHE A 54 -1.36 -12.21 -4.38
N LYS A 55 -1.80 -12.32 -3.13
CA LYS A 55 -0.93 -12.21 -1.95
C LYS A 55 0.16 -13.28 -1.85
N GLU A 56 0.04 -14.38 -2.62
CA GLU A 56 0.99 -15.49 -2.66
C GLU A 56 1.75 -15.56 -3.99
N VAL A 57 1.65 -14.53 -4.82
CA VAL A 57 2.40 -14.40 -6.06
C VAL A 57 3.48 -13.34 -5.88
N PRO A 58 4.78 -13.70 -5.90
CA PRO A 58 5.87 -12.76 -5.71
C PRO A 58 5.77 -11.54 -6.63
N VAL A 59 6.05 -10.36 -6.09
CA VAL A 59 5.89 -9.03 -6.70
C VAL A 59 4.42 -8.60 -6.81
N LEU A 60 3.52 -9.47 -7.29
CA LEU A 60 2.10 -9.18 -7.37
C LEU A 60 1.47 -8.98 -5.98
N ASP A 61 1.99 -9.67 -4.95
CA ASP A 61 1.66 -9.47 -3.54
C ASP A 61 1.85 -8.00 -3.12
N SER A 62 3.00 -7.41 -3.45
CA SER A 62 3.32 -6.02 -3.12
C SER A 62 2.50 -5.03 -3.93
N ILE A 63 2.29 -5.30 -5.23
CA ILE A 63 1.45 -4.46 -6.11
C ILE A 63 0.01 -4.45 -5.63
N THR A 64 -0.55 -5.64 -5.37
CA THR A 64 -1.95 -5.78 -4.93
C THR A 64 -2.14 -5.18 -3.54
N SER A 65 -1.20 -5.39 -2.62
CA SER A 65 -1.23 -4.75 -1.32
C SER A 65 -1.20 -3.22 -1.44
N SER A 66 -0.33 -2.67 -2.27
CA SER A 66 -0.26 -1.22 -2.54
C SER A 66 -1.56 -0.69 -3.14
N SER A 67 -2.24 -1.46 -3.99
CA SER A 67 -3.51 -1.05 -4.60
C SER A 67 -4.63 -0.80 -3.58
N HIS A 68 -4.57 -1.42 -2.39
CA HIS A 68 -5.52 -1.16 -1.30
C HIS A 68 -5.37 0.24 -0.68
N PHE A 69 -4.22 0.88 -0.88
CA PHE A 69 -3.95 2.25 -0.42
C PHE A 69 -4.16 3.26 -1.55
N VAL A 70 -3.47 3.06 -2.67
CA VAL A 70 -3.52 4.01 -3.78
C VAL A 70 -4.82 3.94 -4.57
N GLY A 71 -5.44 2.77 -4.64
CA GLY A 71 -6.69 2.57 -5.39
C GLY A 71 -7.84 3.46 -4.91
N PRO A 72 -8.17 3.49 -3.60
CA PRO A 72 -9.19 4.40 -3.08
C PRO A 72 -8.90 5.88 -3.37
N MET A 73 -7.62 6.30 -3.37
CA MET A 73 -7.24 7.66 -3.73
C MET A 73 -7.56 7.94 -5.22
N ILE A 74 -7.14 7.04 -6.12
CA ILE A 74 -7.42 7.18 -7.55
C ILE A 74 -8.93 7.19 -7.82
N PHE A 75 -9.67 6.30 -7.15
CA PHE A 75 -11.13 6.28 -7.24
C PHE A 75 -11.75 7.60 -6.80
N ALA A 76 -11.32 8.15 -5.66
CA ALA A 76 -11.85 9.41 -5.15
C ALA A 76 -11.58 10.57 -6.12
N LEU A 77 -10.38 10.62 -6.73
CA LEU A 77 -10.05 11.61 -7.76
C LEU A 77 -10.92 11.45 -9.00
N ALA A 78 -11.10 10.22 -9.48
CA ALA A 78 -11.96 9.91 -10.62
C ALA A 78 -13.42 10.28 -10.34
N PHE A 79 -13.93 9.94 -9.16
CA PHE A 79 -15.30 10.25 -8.74
C PHE A 79 -15.54 11.76 -8.58
N ALA A 80 -14.52 12.52 -8.16
CA ALA A 80 -14.55 13.97 -8.10
C ALA A 80 -14.33 14.66 -9.47
N GLY A 81 -14.14 13.90 -10.56
CA GLY A 81 -13.90 14.45 -11.90
C GLY A 81 -12.54 15.14 -12.05
N VAL A 82 -11.55 14.79 -11.20
CA VAL A 82 -10.22 15.40 -11.27
C VAL A 82 -9.43 14.76 -12.40
N GLU A 83 -8.83 15.59 -13.26
CA GLU A 83 -7.94 15.14 -14.30
C GLU A 83 -6.61 14.68 -13.72
N MET A 84 -6.27 13.38 -13.88
CA MET A 84 -5.09 12.76 -13.30
C MET A 84 -3.85 12.77 -14.19
N THR A 85 -3.89 13.48 -15.32
CA THR A 85 -2.78 13.61 -16.27
C THR A 85 -1.76 14.66 -15.86
N GLU A 86 -2.09 15.51 -14.88
CA GLU A 86 -1.17 16.51 -14.38
C GLU A 86 0.07 15.85 -13.74
N PRO A 87 1.30 16.22 -14.17
CA PRO A 87 2.53 15.59 -13.70
C PRO A 87 2.69 15.61 -12.17
N LYS A 88 2.24 16.67 -11.51
CA LYS A 88 2.27 16.83 -10.06
C LYS A 88 1.41 15.77 -9.35
N LEU A 89 0.17 15.61 -9.79
CA LEU A 89 -0.74 14.63 -9.24
C LEU A 89 -0.29 13.20 -9.53
N LEU A 90 0.21 12.97 -10.76
CA LEU A 90 0.76 11.67 -11.14
C LEU A 90 1.97 11.29 -10.26
N SER A 91 2.85 12.24 -9.95
CA SER A 91 3.99 12.00 -9.05
C SER A 91 3.54 11.61 -7.64
N MET A 92 2.47 12.21 -7.12
CA MET A 92 1.88 11.84 -5.81
C MET A 92 1.29 10.42 -5.83
N ILE A 93 0.57 10.07 -6.90
CA ILE A 93 0.00 8.72 -7.08
C ILE A 93 1.12 7.68 -7.11
N VAL A 94 2.17 7.91 -7.91
CA VAL A 94 3.32 7.01 -8.03
C VAL A 94 4.07 6.90 -6.71
N ALA A 95 4.32 8.02 -6.01
CA ALA A 95 4.97 8.01 -4.71
C ALA A 95 4.21 7.17 -3.68
N PHE A 96 2.89 7.33 -3.64
CA PHE A 96 2.04 6.58 -2.71
C PHE A 96 2.00 5.08 -3.06
N ALA A 97 1.99 4.74 -4.36
CA ALA A 97 2.08 3.35 -4.81
C ALA A 97 3.42 2.71 -4.40
N LEU A 98 4.54 3.39 -4.63
CA LEU A 98 5.87 2.93 -4.23
C LEU A 98 6.01 2.78 -2.71
N TRP A 99 5.46 3.72 -1.94
CA TRP A 99 5.41 3.61 -0.48
C TRP A 99 4.63 2.38 -0.03
N GLY A 100 3.47 2.11 -0.63
CA GLY A 100 2.66 0.93 -0.33
C GLY A 100 3.39 -0.38 -0.63
N MET A 101 4.05 -0.47 -1.79
CA MET A 101 4.86 -1.63 -2.17
C MET A 101 6.04 -1.84 -1.21
N ALA A 102 6.76 -0.78 -0.86
CA ALA A 102 7.87 -0.82 0.09
C ALA A 102 7.43 -1.29 1.47
N SER A 103 6.29 -0.76 1.94
CA SER A 103 5.70 -1.12 3.24
C SER A 103 5.33 -2.60 3.29
N HIS A 104 4.66 -3.10 2.25
CA HIS A 104 4.31 -4.52 2.16
C HIS A 104 5.56 -5.40 2.14
N ALA A 105 6.51 -5.11 1.25
CA ALA A 105 7.72 -5.89 1.11
C ALA A 105 8.53 -5.95 2.43
N PHE A 106 8.71 -4.80 3.11
CA PHE A 106 9.40 -4.79 4.39
C PHE A 106 8.63 -5.56 5.48
N GLY A 107 7.30 -5.48 5.49
CA GLY A 107 6.45 -6.25 6.39
C GLY A 107 6.59 -7.76 6.20
N ALA A 108 6.71 -8.22 4.95
CA ALA A 108 6.87 -9.63 4.62
C ALA A 108 8.25 -10.21 5.03
N VAL A 109 9.26 -9.37 5.28
CA VAL A 109 10.61 -9.85 5.66
C VAL A 109 10.58 -10.69 6.93
N GLN A 110 9.82 -10.28 7.94
CA GLN A 110 9.75 -10.98 9.24
C GLN A 110 9.18 -12.40 9.13
N ASP A 111 8.40 -12.66 8.08
CA ASP A 111 7.65 -13.90 7.92
C ASP A 111 8.36 -14.93 6.99
N VAL A 112 9.54 -14.61 6.42
CA VAL A 112 10.24 -15.43 5.40
C VAL A 112 10.39 -16.89 5.83
N ARG A 113 10.77 -17.17 7.08
CA ARG A 113 10.93 -18.55 7.56
C ARG A 113 9.58 -19.24 7.72
N ALA A 114 8.66 -18.60 8.42
CA ALA A 114 7.33 -19.17 8.70
C ALA A 114 6.55 -19.41 7.40
N ASP A 115 6.64 -18.48 6.45
CA ASP A 115 5.98 -18.62 5.15
C ASP A 115 6.57 -19.75 4.32
N ARG A 116 7.91 -19.92 4.29
CA ARG A 116 8.54 -21.04 3.62
C ARG A 116 8.18 -22.38 4.23
N GLU A 117 8.12 -22.48 5.56
CA GLU A 117 7.68 -23.68 6.28
C GLU A 117 6.20 -24.02 5.99
N ALA A 118 5.38 -23.00 5.72
CA ALA A 118 3.96 -23.14 5.36
C ALA A 118 3.68 -23.26 3.85
N ASP A 119 4.73 -23.30 3.00
CA ASP A 119 4.63 -23.29 1.52
C ASP A 119 3.84 -22.07 1.00
N ILE A 120 4.02 -20.93 1.64
CA ILE A 120 3.43 -19.64 1.24
C ILE A 120 4.47 -18.84 0.49
N SER A 121 4.13 -18.41 -0.72
CA SER A 121 5.00 -17.57 -1.55
C SER A 121 4.73 -16.08 -1.33
N SER A 122 5.78 -15.27 -1.38
CA SER A 122 5.74 -13.81 -1.32
C SER A 122 6.99 -13.25 -2.00
N VAL A 123 7.06 -11.93 -2.23
CA VAL A 123 8.30 -11.31 -2.69
C VAL A 123 9.46 -11.64 -1.75
N ALA A 124 9.23 -11.64 -0.44
CA ALA A 124 10.27 -11.89 0.55
C ALA A 124 10.75 -13.34 0.58
N THR A 125 9.86 -14.32 0.40
CA THR A 125 10.26 -15.74 0.29
C THR A 125 11.01 -16.04 -1.00
N ALA A 126 10.67 -15.33 -2.09
CA ALA A 126 11.27 -15.53 -3.40
C ALA A 126 12.70 -14.99 -3.52
N ILE A 127 12.96 -13.78 -3.01
CA ILE A 127 14.27 -13.12 -3.15
C ILE A 127 15.09 -13.10 -1.85
N GLY A 128 14.52 -13.57 -0.73
CA GLY A 128 15.13 -13.61 0.59
C GLY A 128 15.08 -12.28 1.36
N ALA A 129 15.26 -12.36 2.68
CA ALA A 129 15.11 -11.24 3.61
C ALA A 129 15.98 -10.02 3.23
N ARG A 130 17.27 -10.26 2.93
CA ARG A 130 18.21 -9.18 2.60
C ARG A 130 17.85 -8.43 1.33
N ALA A 131 17.55 -9.14 0.25
CA ALA A 131 17.19 -8.51 -1.02
C ALA A 131 15.87 -7.75 -0.89
N THR A 132 14.91 -8.27 -0.13
CA THR A 132 13.63 -7.62 0.12
C THR A 132 13.78 -6.33 0.93
N VAL A 133 14.66 -6.30 1.96
CA VAL A 133 14.98 -5.06 2.69
C VAL A 133 15.57 -4.01 1.74
N ARG A 134 16.49 -4.41 0.86
CA ARG A 134 17.09 -3.49 -0.12
C ARG A 134 16.08 -3.00 -1.16
N PHE A 135 15.20 -3.88 -1.61
CA PHE A 135 14.07 -3.51 -2.47
C PHE A 135 13.17 -2.46 -1.78
N ALA A 136 12.76 -2.72 -0.54
CA ALA A 136 11.94 -1.78 0.23
C ALA A 136 12.64 -0.42 0.41
N PHE A 137 13.94 -0.42 0.70
CA PHE A 137 14.73 0.80 0.81
C PHE A 137 14.74 1.60 -0.49
N ILE A 138 15.00 0.93 -1.62
CA ILE A 138 15.01 1.58 -2.95
C ILE A 138 13.63 2.12 -3.29
N ALA A 139 12.57 1.38 -2.98
CA ALA A 139 11.19 1.82 -3.26
C ALA A 139 10.79 3.04 -2.40
N TYR A 140 11.17 3.09 -1.11
CA TYR A 140 10.97 4.30 -0.29
C TYR A 140 11.80 5.49 -0.79
N LEU A 141 13.04 5.26 -1.21
CA LEU A 141 13.88 6.32 -1.78
C LEU A 141 13.24 6.85 -3.07
N ALA A 142 12.81 5.97 -3.96
CA ALA A 142 12.14 6.34 -5.19
C ALA A 142 10.81 7.08 -4.91
N ALA A 143 10.04 6.67 -3.91
CA ALA A 143 8.83 7.37 -3.49
C ALA A 143 9.12 8.82 -3.06
N GLY A 144 10.20 9.05 -2.33
CA GLY A 144 10.63 10.41 -1.99
C GLY A 144 11.12 11.20 -3.20
N LEU A 145 11.97 10.60 -4.03
CA LEU A 145 12.56 11.28 -5.19
C LEU A 145 11.54 11.70 -6.24
N VAL A 146 10.53 10.87 -6.49
CA VAL A 146 9.48 11.16 -7.48
C VAL A 146 8.59 12.34 -7.09
N LEU A 147 8.57 12.75 -5.81
CA LEU A 147 7.84 13.93 -5.33
C LEU A 147 8.61 15.24 -5.53
N LEU A 148 9.92 15.20 -5.69
CA LEU A 148 10.72 16.42 -5.80
C LEU A 148 10.32 17.31 -6.99
N PRO A 149 10.03 16.79 -8.20
CA PRO A 149 9.56 17.59 -9.32
C PRO A 149 8.19 18.24 -9.13
N ALA A 150 7.38 17.81 -8.16
CA ALA A 150 6.07 18.40 -7.90
C ALA A 150 6.17 19.89 -7.56
N GLY A 151 7.32 20.32 -7.02
CA GLY A 151 7.55 21.73 -6.64
C GLY A 151 6.71 22.17 -5.44
N GLY A 152 6.88 23.42 -5.03
CA GLY A 152 6.07 24.02 -3.99
C GLY A 152 6.10 23.26 -2.66
N LEU A 153 5.02 23.39 -1.90
CA LEU A 153 4.86 22.75 -0.58
C LEU A 153 4.77 21.23 -0.68
N GLU A 154 4.25 20.70 -1.79
CA GLU A 154 4.04 19.26 -1.99
C GLU A 154 5.37 18.50 -2.09
N SER A 155 6.42 19.14 -2.60
CA SER A 155 7.76 18.54 -2.63
C SER A 155 8.33 18.29 -1.22
N ILE A 156 7.84 19.03 -0.21
CA ILE A 156 8.21 18.80 1.20
C ILE A 156 7.75 17.42 1.68
N ALA A 157 6.66 16.87 1.10
CA ALA A 157 6.21 15.53 1.40
C ALA A 157 7.28 14.45 1.11
N ALA A 158 8.26 14.73 0.23
CA ALA A 158 9.40 13.85 0.00
C ALA A 158 10.19 13.54 1.28
N LEU A 159 10.24 14.47 2.23
CA LEU A 159 10.92 14.27 3.52
C LEU A 159 10.27 13.18 4.37
N ALA A 160 9.00 12.86 4.12
CA ALA A 160 8.32 11.76 4.82
C ALA A 160 8.95 10.38 4.52
N ALA A 161 9.69 10.23 3.41
CA ALA A 161 10.42 8.99 3.12
C ALA A 161 11.62 8.78 4.07
N VAL A 162 12.22 9.83 4.59
CA VAL A 162 13.46 9.78 5.38
C VAL A 162 13.36 8.87 6.61
N PRO A 163 12.37 8.99 7.50
CA PRO A 163 12.28 8.11 8.67
C PRO A 163 12.05 6.64 8.29
N TYR A 164 11.37 6.33 7.19
CA TYR A 164 11.23 4.95 6.70
C TYR A 164 12.58 4.39 6.25
N LEU A 165 13.36 5.18 5.49
CA LEU A 165 14.72 4.81 5.08
C LEU A 165 15.61 4.50 6.29
N PHE A 166 15.56 5.33 7.34
CA PHE A 166 16.32 5.08 8.57
C PHE A 166 15.91 3.79 9.30
N ILE A 167 14.62 3.46 9.33
CA ILE A 167 14.15 2.23 9.96
C ILE A 167 14.62 1.02 9.15
N VAL A 168 14.40 1.03 7.82
CA VAL A 168 14.71 -0.09 6.92
C VAL A 168 16.23 -0.31 6.83
N ALA A 169 17.03 0.76 6.78
CA ALA A 169 18.49 0.69 6.70
C ALA A 169 19.14 -0.10 7.87
N LYS A 170 18.50 -0.11 9.05
CA LYS A 170 18.99 -0.89 10.19
C LYS A 170 19.02 -2.41 9.94
N PHE A 171 18.24 -2.88 8.99
CA PHE A 171 18.11 -4.29 8.62
C PHE A 171 18.84 -4.63 7.30
N TRP A 172 19.70 -3.73 6.80
CA TRP A 172 20.39 -3.85 5.51
C TRP A 172 21.12 -5.17 5.29
N ASN A 173 21.67 -5.74 6.36
CA ASN A 173 22.43 -6.99 6.34
C ASN A 173 21.67 -8.18 6.95
N ILE A 174 20.35 -8.06 7.16
CA ILE A 174 19.54 -9.14 7.68
C ILE A 174 19.66 -10.39 6.78
N ILE A 175 19.59 -11.55 7.41
CA ILE A 175 19.59 -12.85 6.73
C ILE A 175 18.29 -13.58 7.01
N ASP A 176 18.00 -14.62 6.22
CA ASP A 176 16.73 -15.35 6.34
C ASP A 176 16.59 -16.03 7.72
N GLU A 177 17.70 -16.47 8.33
CA GLU A 177 17.72 -17.08 9.65
C GLU A 177 17.34 -16.11 10.79
N SER A 178 17.54 -14.81 10.58
CA SER A 178 17.21 -13.76 11.55
C SER A 178 16.08 -12.83 11.09
N CYS A 179 15.31 -13.24 10.09
CA CYS A 179 14.27 -12.41 9.44
C CYS A 179 13.26 -11.83 10.42
N GLU A 180 12.92 -12.54 11.49
CA GLU A 180 11.98 -12.13 12.55
C GLU A 180 12.42 -10.84 13.27
N GLU A 181 13.73 -10.49 13.24
CA GLU A 181 14.21 -9.23 13.79
C GLU A 181 13.60 -8.00 13.11
N ALA A 182 13.19 -8.12 11.83
CA ALA A 182 12.54 -7.05 11.10
C ALA A 182 11.21 -6.60 11.76
N ASN A 183 10.57 -7.46 12.57
CA ASN A 183 9.38 -7.10 13.35
C ASN A 183 9.59 -5.87 14.22
N ARG A 184 10.80 -5.68 14.76
CA ARG A 184 11.13 -4.48 15.56
C ARG A 184 11.02 -3.19 14.74
N GLY A 185 11.40 -3.24 13.47
CA GLY A 185 11.22 -2.13 12.53
C GLY A 185 9.75 -1.94 12.13
N TRP A 186 9.09 -3.04 11.78
CA TRP A 186 7.68 -3.05 11.40
C TRP A 186 6.76 -2.45 12.47
N ARG A 187 6.95 -2.79 13.73
CA ARG A 187 6.19 -2.21 14.85
C ARG A 187 6.34 -0.68 14.96
N ARG A 188 7.47 -0.12 14.55
CA ARG A 188 7.68 1.34 14.51
C ARG A 188 6.89 2.01 13.40
N PHE A 189 6.62 1.31 12.31
CA PHE A 189 5.81 1.82 11.21
C PHE A 189 4.39 2.16 11.63
N ILE A 190 3.81 1.46 12.61
CA ILE A 190 2.47 1.76 13.12
C ILE A 190 2.40 3.24 13.55
N TRP A 191 3.32 3.68 14.39
CA TRP A 191 3.36 5.06 14.87
C TRP A 191 3.82 6.04 13.79
N LEU A 192 4.81 5.64 12.99
CA LEU A 192 5.31 6.47 11.91
C LEU A 192 4.22 6.74 10.86
N ASN A 193 3.40 5.75 10.53
CA ASN A 193 2.31 5.91 9.56
C ASN A 193 1.24 6.90 10.06
N PHE A 194 0.90 6.87 11.35
CA PHE A 194 0.00 7.88 11.92
C PHE A 194 0.59 9.28 11.81
N PHE A 195 1.86 9.44 12.18
CA PHE A 195 2.53 10.73 12.14
C PHE A 195 2.70 11.22 10.70
N ALA A 196 3.26 10.41 9.82
CA ALA A 196 3.50 10.75 8.42
C ALA A 196 2.17 11.02 7.69
N GLY A 197 1.16 10.19 7.91
CA GLY A 197 -0.18 10.39 7.33
C GLY A 197 -0.80 11.72 7.77
N PHE A 198 -0.71 12.05 9.07
CA PHE A 198 -1.18 13.34 9.58
C PHE A 198 -0.44 14.51 8.93
N VAL A 199 0.90 14.48 8.93
CA VAL A 199 1.73 15.58 8.40
C VAL A 199 1.48 15.77 6.90
N ILE A 200 1.45 14.69 6.10
CA ILE A 200 1.19 14.77 4.66
C ILE A 200 -0.22 15.32 4.41
N THR A 201 -1.23 14.82 5.13
CA THR A 201 -2.61 15.30 4.98
C THR A 201 -2.71 16.80 5.29
N MET A 202 -2.12 17.26 6.40
CA MET A 202 -2.13 18.68 6.76
C MET A 202 -1.38 19.54 5.74
N LEU A 203 -0.25 19.04 5.21
CA LEU A 203 0.52 19.73 4.18
C LEU A 203 -0.30 19.90 2.90
N LEU A 204 -1.00 18.84 2.45
CA LEU A 204 -1.83 18.90 1.24
C LEU A 204 -3.05 19.80 1.43
N ILE A 205 -3.71 19.75 2.59
CA ILE A 205 -4.81 20.67 2.92
C ILE A 205 -4.31 22.12 2.90
N TYR A 206 -3.17 22.38 3.55
CA TYR A 206 -2.60 23.73 3.58
C TYR A 206 -2.24 24.22 2.17
N ALA A 207 -1.62 23.37 1.35
CA ALA A 207 -1.29 23.69 -0.03
C ALA A 207 -2.55 24.02 -0.87
N ALA A 208 -3.65 23.27 -0.65
CA ALA A 208 -4.92 23.52 -1.35
C ALA A 208 -5.63 24.81 -0.91
N ILE A 209 -5.42 25.28 0.32
CA ILE A 209 -6.04 26.52 0.83
C ILE A 209 -5.17 27.74 0.49
N ALA A 210 -3.85 27.57 0.36
CA ALA A 210 -2.91 28.66 0.11
C ALA A 210 -2.85 29.11 -1.36
N HIS A 211 -3.52 28.37 -2.27
CA HIS A 211 -3.66 28.67 -3.69
C HIS A 211 -5.12 28.96 -4.04
#